data_4a30656625abfa603a467cbf47f802f8
#
_entry.id   4a30656625abfa603a467cbf47f802f8
#
_cell.length_a   1.000
_cell.length_b   1.000
_cell.length_c   1.000
_cell.angle_alpha   90.00
_cell.angle_beta   90.00
_cell.angle_gamma   90.00
#
_symmetry.space_group_name_H-M   'P 1'
#
loop_
_entity.id
_entity.type
_entity.pdbx_description
1 polymer ?
#
loop_
_entity_poly.entity_id
_entity_poly.type
_entity_poly.pdbx_seq_one_letter_code
_entity_poly.pdbx_strand_id
1 'polypeptide(L)'
;MDNKAGLIIFIIILALLLIILPVLSSIFTDFLNRYIFNLSLVPDNFLLLTFKNPQTYINFFTRLSPSNMLCWGVIGLFIIYSLFGQLSSKNQKRYLRKDDYGSHGTSRFQSPREIKNNYFKYNSGWFLGSDKPNLTYHVGMAGAYQPLHGNLNMQIAVFGSPGSYKTTAFVLPNIFHIPFIYKNTPEKADLIITDPKCELYSLTAKYLKSQNYEVRVLDFLNLKYGDSLNPISFISGDKELMEIAEGFINSSSVSKNAYSADPFWEKSESQLLGALIGFVKQVYPKYQQTFSEVLKLLTSQNVRDPQKAEVFFTDYCVKGSALQLWNNYLLAEDKVRANILIGLATKLKLFSIPGLINITETSTMDIKKIGRKKDKPMALFILMPDNDKTFSPIINSIVTSILSQLYKTAASLGGSLASPTYLILEEMANIGNIPSIEMMLGTMRSRRIYPMLVWQSLPQLKNRYSDYWEDILSMCDTHLYLGINDDFTANYCSSSLGDTTIKIQSTHNKTSSILPDDSPSQSQNYYMRKLLLPDECKRLPQSGLIISQRSLFPSILSKVQYKYWNKKDRICAPSFLEDLPEIPISN
;
A
#
# COMPACT_ATOMS: atom_id res chain seq x y z
N MET A 1 25.11 21.38 -2.90
CA MET A 1 26.34 22.00 -3.43
C MET A 1 27.31 20.86 -3.70
N ASP A 2 27.97 20.55 -4.76
CA ASP A 2 27.71 20.80 -6.16
C ASP A 2 28.62 19.86 -6.94
N ASN A 3 28.01 18.94 -7.68
CA ASN A 3 28.78 18.07 -8.59
C ASN A 3 29.62 18.91 -9.60
N LYS A 4 29.26 20.17 -9.81
CA LYS A 4 30.01 21.09 -10.69
C LYS A 4 31.32 21.59 -10.06
N ALA A 5 31.32 21.93 -8.76
CA ALA A 5 32.51 22.39 -8.07
C ALA A 5 33.56 21.25 -7.95
N GLY A 6 33.14 20.02 -7.66
CA GLY A 6 34.01 18.87 -7.63
C GLY A 6 34.64 18.54 -9.00
N LEU A 7 33.86 18.67 -10.08
CA LEU A 7 34.34 18.48 -11.45
C LEU A 7 35.36 19.57 -11.86
N ILE A 8 35.10 20.81 -11.49
CA ILE A 8 36.01 21.94 -11.77
C ILE A 8 37.33 21.76 -11.02
N ILE A 9 37.30 21.42 -9.73
CA ILE A 9 38.49 21.13 -8.94
C ILE A 9 39.26 19.95 -9.53
N PHE A 10 38.61 18.88 -9.94
CA PHE A 10 39.21 17.75 -10.59
C PHE A 10 39.92 18.12 -11.88
N ILE A 11 39.31 18.92 -12.75
CA ILE A 11 39.89 19.40 -14.01
C ILE A 11 41.13 20.27 -13.74
N ILE A 12 41.06 21.15 -12.72
CA ILE A 12 42.19 22.02 -12.35
C ILE A 12 43.35 21.18 -11.83
N ILE A 13 43.12 20.18 -10.95
CA ILE A 13 44.17 19.31 -10.43
C ILE A 13 44.77 18.46 -11.56
N LEU A 14 43.95 17.93 -12.46
CA LEU A 14 44.43 17.16 -13.61
C LEU A 14 45.31 18.02 -14.54
N ALA A 15 44.90 19.27 -14.81
CA ALA A 15 45.68 20.21 -15.61
C ALA A 15 47.02 20.57 -14.95
N LEU A 16 47.02 20.79 -13.62
CA LEU A 16 48.23 21.03 -12.85
C LEU A 16 49.18 19.81 -12.88
N LEU A 17 48.65 18.59 -12.73
CA LEU A 17 49.43 17.36 -12.82
C LEU A 17 50.03 17.16 -14.21
N LEU A 18 49.31 17.47 -15.28
CA LEU A 18 49.79 17.40 -16.65
C LEU A 18 50.95 18.39 -16.94
N ILE A 19 51.02 19.50 -16.19
CA ILE A 19 52.09 20.50 -16.32
C ILE A 19 53.30 20.17 -15.41
N ILE A 20 53.03 19.80 -14.15
CA ILE A 20 54.08 19.65 -13.12
C ILE A 20 54.81 18.31 -13.22
N LEU A 21 54.09 17.20 -13.42
CA LEU A 21 54.69 15.87 -13.44
C LEU A 21 55.75 15.68 -14.56
N PRO A 22 55.53 16.14 -15.79
CA PRO A 22 56.55 16.04 -16.83
C PRO A 22 57.79 16.87 -16.53
N VAL A 23 57.63 18.05 -15.90
CA VAL A 23 58.79 18.86 -15.47
C VAL A 23 59.57 18.14 -14.38
N LEU A 24 58.89 17.59 -13.38
CA LEU A 24 59.56 16.76 -12.34
C LEU A 24 60.20 15.50 -12.92
N SER A 25 59.57 14.85 -13.89
CA SER A 25 60.14 13.69 -14.59
C SER A 25 61.40 14.06 -15.35
N SER A 26 61.44 15.22 -16.01
CA SER A 26 62.62 15.68 -16.74
C SER A 26 63.78 15.98 -15.78
N ILE A 27 63.53 16.62 -14.65
CA ILE A 27 64.51 16.89 -13.59
C ILE A 27 65.05 15.57 -13.01
N PHE A 28 64.16 14.62 -12.72
CA PHE A 28 64.54 13.32 -12.18
C PHE A 28 65.36 12.49 -13.19
N THR A 29 64.98 12.54 -14.45
CA THR A 29 65.77 11.86 -15.53
C THR A 29 67.14 12.47 -15.70
N ASP A 30 67.24 13.81 -15.64
CA ASP A 30 68.57 14.50 -15.72
C ASP A 30 69.41 14.15 -14.49
N PHE A 31 68.82 14.13 -13.29
CA PHE A 31 69.52 13.70 -12.08
C PHE A 31 70.04 12.24 -12.20
N LEU A 32 69.18 11.30 -12.61
CA LEU A 32 69.57 9.90 -12.81
C LEU A 32 70.73 9.75 -13.83
N ASN A 33 70.59 10.45 -14.95
CA ASN A 33 71.64 10.37 -16.01
C ASN A 33 72.97 10.98 -15.59
N ARG A 34 73.01 12.09 -14.87
CA ARG A 34 74.22 12.76 -14.41
C ARG A 34 74.89 12.06 -13.24
N TYR A 35 74.09 11.60 -12.26
CA TYR A 35 74.66 11.09 -10.99
C TYR A 35 74.77 9.57 -10.88
N ILE A 36 73.94 8.83 -11.63
CA ILE A 36 73.92 7.36 -11.56
C ILE A 36 74.49 6.71 -12.79
N PHE A 37 74.26 7.23 -13.98
CA PHE A 37 74.70 6.59 -15.23
C PHE A 37 75.82 7.34 -15.96
N ASN A 38 76.28 8.50 -15.47
CA ASN A 38 77.30 9.33 -16.05
C ASN A 38 77.12 9.66 -17.55
N LEU A 39 75.86 9.81 -17.99
CA LEU A 39 75.44 10.08 -19.36
C LEU A 39 74.88 11.52 -19.47
N SER A 40 75.57 12.39 -20.23
CA SER A 40 75.11 13.77 -20.50
C SER A 40 74.18 13.82 -21.72
N LEU A 41 72.98 13.22 -21.58
CA LEU A 41 71.99 13.15 -22.68
C LEU A 41 71.04 14.31 -22.73
N VAL A 42 71.02 15.20 -21.76
CA VAL A 42 70.08 16.34 -21.67
C VAL A 42 70.85 17.66 -21.73
N PRO A 43 70.52 18.64 -22.58
CA PRO A 43 71.16 19.94 -22.64
C PRO A 43 71.05 20.70 -21.31
N ASP A 44 72.08 21.45 -20.93
CA ASP A 44 72.15 22.19 -19.66
C ASP A 44 71.03 23.22 -19.45
N ASN A 45 70.28 23.62 -20.50
CA ASN A 45 69.19 24.58 -20.47
C ASN A 45 67.86 23.95 -20.84
N PHE A 46 67.61 22.65 -20.64
CA PHE A 46 66.39 21.94 -21.07
C PHE A 46 65.15 22.54 -20.51
N LEU A 47 65.09 22.92 -19.24
CA LEU A 47 63.94 23.59 -18.61
C LEU A 47 63.58 24.94 -19.29
N LEU A 48 64.57 25.73 -19.65
CA LEU A 48 64.39 27.01 -20.32
C LEU A 48 63.94 26.81 -21.77
N LEU A 49 64.36 25.78 -22.45
CA LEU A 49 63.97 25.40 -23.81
C LEU A 49 62.53 24.86 -23.86
N THR A 50 62.08 24.09 -22.85
CA THR A 50 60.71 23.58 -22.77
C THR A 50 59.69 24.71 -22.57
N PHE A 51 60.01 25.74 -21.79
CA PHE A 51 59.14 26.93 -21.66
C PHE A 51 59.09 27.80 -22.89
N LYS A 52 60.15 27.82 -23.74
CA LYS A 52 60.18 28.63 -24.96
C LYS A 52 59.56 27.95 -26.18
N ASN A 53 59.50 26.60 -26.20
CA ASN A 53 58.94 25.86 -27.32
C ASN A 53 58.08 24.68 -26.87
N PRO A 54 56.72 24.86 -26.90
CA PRO A 54 55.76 23.81 -26.47
C PRO A 54 55.91 22.47 -27.22
N GLN A 55 56.37 22.50 -28.47
CA GLN A 55 56.53 21.31 -29.28
C GLN A 55 57.69 20.42 -28.75
N THR A 56 58.75 21.03 -28.24
CA THR A 56 59.84 20.30 -27.59
C THR A 56 59.41 19.58 -26.33
N TYR A 57 58.50 20.22 -25.57
CA TYR A 57 57.86 19.64 -24.39
C TYR A 57 57.00 18.41 -24.74
N ILE A 58 56.13 18.52 -25.75
CA ILE A 58 55.27 17.41 -26.21
C ILE A 58 56.13 16.24 -26.71
N ASN A 59 57.15 16.51 -27.52
CA ASN A 59 58.04 15.48 -28.06
C ASN A 59 58.85 14.77 -26.98
N PHE A 60 59.24 15.46 -25.92
CA PHE A 60 59.93 14.83 -24.78
C PHE A 60 58.97 13.98 -23.95
N PHE A 61 57.77 14.48 -23.68
CA PHE A 61 56.76 13.81 -22.86
C PHE A 61 56.18 12.54 -23.54
N THR A 62 56.14 12.51 -24.85
CA THR A 62 55.68 11.35 -25.62
C THR A 62 56.74 10.27 -25.82
N ARG A 63 58.03 10.53 -25.48
CA ARG A 63 59.05 9.49 -25.54
C ARG A 63 58.83 8.43 -24.47
N LEU A 64 58.99 7.17 -24.87
CA LEU A 64 58.96 6.00 -23.95
C LEU A 64 60.24 5.94 -23.13
N SER A 65 60.36 6.76 -22.09
CA SER A 65 61.41 6.70 -21.09
C SER A 65 60.84 6.14 -19.77
N PRO A 66 61.66 5.47 -18.93
CA PRO A 66 61.18 4.93 -17.64
C PRO A 66 60.54 6.00 -16.75
N SER A 67 61.08 7.21 -16.74
CA SER A 67 60.56 8.35 -15.97
C SER A 67 59.20 8.85 -16.50
N ASN A 68 59.02 8.90 -17.81
CA ASN A 68 57.73 9.28 -18.43
C ASN A 68 56.66 8.20 -18.21
N MET A 69 57.04 6.91 -18.29
CA MET A 69 56.12 5.80 -17.94
C MET A 69 55.67 5.88 -16.49
N LEU A 70 56.52 6.28 -15.56
CA LEU A 70 56.17 6.48 -14.16
C LEU A 70 55.18 7.66 -13.98
N CYS A 71 55.39 8.77 -14.69
CA CYS A 71 54.47 9.89 -14.68
C CYS A 71 53.11 9.53 -15.25
N TRP A 72 53.03 8.80 -16.36
CA TRP A 72 51.77 8.32 -16.93
C TRP A 72 51.07 7.33 -16.00
N GLY A 73 51.84 6.47 -15.29
CA GLY A 73 51.35 5.57 -14.26
C GLY A 73 50.69 6.31 -13.09
N VAL A 74 51.31 7.38 -12.58
CA VAL A 74 50.77 8.20 -11.49
C VAL A 74 49.48 8.92 -11.93
N ILE A 75 49.43 9.47 -13.14
CA ILE A 75 48.25 10.11 -13.71
C ILE A 75 47.13 9.06 -13.85
N GLY A 76 47.43 7.88 -14.37
CA GLY A 76 46.47 6.78 -14.52
C GLY A 76 45.88 6.32 -13.17
N LEU A 77 46.73 6.13 -12.16
CA LEU A 77 46.28 5.78 -10.80
C LEU A 77 45.42 6.88 -10.18
N PHE A 78 45.75 8.14 -10.39
CA PHE A 78 44.92 9.26 -9.91
C PHE A 78 43.56 9.29 -10.57
N ILE A 79 43.47 9.05 -11.88
CA ILE A 79 42.18 8.95 -12.61
C ILE A 79 41.36 7.77 -12.10
N ILE A 80 41.99 6.60 -11.93
CA ILE A 80 41.33 5.40 -11.39
C ILE A 80 40.83 5.66 -9.97
N TYR A 81 41.66 6.21 -9.09
CA TYR A 81 41.28 6.55 -7.72
C TYR A 81 40.14 7.55 -7.68
N SER A 82 40.16 8.57 -8.52
CA SER A 82 39.11 9.58 -8.61
C SER A 82 37.76 9.02 -9.14
N LEU A 83 37.84 8.11 -10.13
CA LEU A 83 36.67 7.40 -10.66
C LEU A 83 36.08 6.44 -9.61
N PHE A 84 36.92 5.67 -8.91
CA PHE A 84 36.48 4.81 -7.81
C PHE A 84 35.91 5.63 -6.63
N GLY A 85 36.53 6.76 -6.30
CA GLY A 85 36.05 7.67 -5.26
C GLY A 85 34.66 8.27 -5.60
N GLN A 86 34.43 8.63 -6.85
CA GLN A 86 33.12 9.13 -7.30
C GLN A 86 32.04 8.02 -7.34
N LEU A 87 32.39 6.80 -7.72
CA LEU A 87 31.49 5.64 -7.70
C LEU A 87 31.15 5.22 -6.27
N SER A 88 32.13 5.27 -5.35
CA SER A 88 31.91 4.97 -3.93
C SER A 88 31.11 6.05 -3.20
N SER A 89 31.30 7.33 -3.52
CA SER A 89 30.64 8.45 -2.83
C SER A 89 29.16 8.59 -3.20
N LYS A 90 28.72 8.13 -4.38
CA LYS A 90 27.31 8.16 -4.79
C LYS A 90 26.41 7.23 -3.95
N ASN A 91 26.95 6.17 -3.38
CA ASN A 91 26.18 5.21 -2.58
C ASN A 91 26.22 5.45 -1.07
N GLN A 92 27.07 6.35 -0.57
CA GLN A 92 27.25 6.51 0.88
C GLN A 92 26.45 7.65 1.54
N LYS A 93 25.79 8.53 0.78
CA LYS A 93 25.16 9.75 1.36
C LYS A 93 23.74 9.59 1.88
N ARG A 94 23.13 8.40 1.86
CA ARG A 94 21.72 8.25 2.27
C ARG A 94 21.47 7.36 3.49
N TYR A 95 22.44 6.58 3.95
CA TYR A 95 22.19 5.62 5.05
C TYR A 95 23.27 5.75 6.11
N LEU A 96 22.85 5.80 7.36
CA LEU A 96 23.72 5.76 8.51
C LEU A 96 24.56 4.47 8.45
N ARG A 97 25.87 4.57 8.65
CA ARG A 97 26.74 3.40 8.74
C ARG A 97 26.34 2.59 9.97
N LYS A 98 26.04 1.32 9.76
CA LYS A 98 25.79 0.37 10.84
C LYS A 98 27.10 0.03 11.51
N ASP A 99 27.12 -0.02 12.84
CA ASP A 99 28.18 -0.67 13.57
C ASP A 99 28.02 -2.19 13.50
N ASP A 100 29.10 -2.91 13.28
CA ASP A 100 29.09 -4.38 13.15
C ASP A 100 28.69 -5.09 14.43
N TYR A 101 28.84 -4.44 15.59
CA TYR A 101 28.51 -5.03 16.88
C TYR A 101 27.01 -4.98 17.25
N GLY A 102 26.21 -4.09 16.65
CA GLY A 102 24.76 -4.03 16.85
C GLY A 102 24.29 -3.92 18.30
N SER A 103 25.10 -3.39 19.20
CA SER A 103 24.88 -3.37 20.66
C SER A 103 23.60 -2.65 21.08
N HIS A 104 23.13 -1.68 20.31
CA HIS A 104 21.93 -0.87 20.58
C HIS A 104 20.81 -1.06 19.56
N GLY A 105 20.92 -2.05 18.65
CA GLY A 105 19.94 -2.35 17.64
C GLY A 105 20.60 -2.77 16.31
N THR A 106 19.94 -3.68 15.61
CA THR A 106 20.47 -4.27 14.37
C THR A 106 19.67 -3.92 13.14
N SER A 107 18.62 -3.07 13.28
CA SER A 107 17.77 -2.73 12.16
C SER A 107 18.55 -1.95 11.09
N ARG A 108 18.28 -2.28 9.86
CA ARG A 108 18.84 -1.63 8.67
C ARG A 108 17.88 -1.75 7.49
N PHE A 109 18.08 -0.98 6.47
CA PHE A 109 17.39 -1.23 5.20
C PHE A 109 17.97 -2.44 4.49
N GLN A 110 17.12 -3.14 3.72
CA GLN A 110 17.57 -4.19 2.83
C GLN A 110 18.61 -3.65 1.85
N SER A 111 19.66 -4.43 1.64
CA SER A 111 20.64 -4.15 0.58
C SER A 111 20.02 -4.35 -0.81
N PRO A 112 20.58 -3.77 -1.89
CA PRO A 112 20.09 -3.97 -3.25
C PRO A 112 20.02 -5.45 -3.65
N ARG A 113 20.93 -6.29 -3.13
CA ARG A 113 20.94 -7.74 -3.36
C ARG A 113 19.77 -8.45 -2.68
N GLU A 114 19.46 -8.06 -1.45
CA GLU A 114 18.30 -8.60 -0.70
C GLU A 114 16.99 -8.18 -1.37
N ILE A 115 16.85 -6.91 -1.76
CA ILE A 115 15.69 -6.40 -2.50
C ILE A 115 15.49 -7.22 -3.79
N LYS A 116 16.57 -7.44 -4.56
CA LYS A 116 16.52 -8.24 -5.78
C LYS A 116 16.07 -9.68 -5.50
N ASN A 117 16.60 -10.31 -4.47
CA ASN A 117 16.25 -11.70 -4.12
C ASN A 117 14.84 -11.83 -3.56
N ASN A 118 14.40 -10.86 -2.74
CA ASN A 118 13.11 -10.93 -2.05
C ASN A 118 11.94 -10.48 -2.92
N TYR A 119 12.15 -9.54 -3.85
CA TYR A 119 11.04 -8.91 -4.59
C TYR A 119 11.12 -9.08 -6.10
N PHE A 120 12.32 -9.10 -6.70
CA PHE A 120 12.47 -9.07 -8.16
C PHE A 120 12.55 -10.45 -8.81
N LYS A 121 12.66 -11.49 -8.01
CA LYS A 121 12.76 -12.87 -8.49
C LYS A 121 11.42 -13.42 -9.02
N TYR A 122 10.32 -12.79 -8.65
CA TYR A 122 8.96 -13.27 -8.89
C TYR A 122 8.16 -12.24 -9.68
N ASN A 123 7.47 -12.66 -10.72
CA ASN A 123 6.54 -11.82 -11.47
C ASN A 123 5.08 -12.07 -11.02
N SER A 124 4.88 -12.39 -9.74
CA SER A 124 3.59 -12.81 -9.21
C SER A 124 3.29 -12.14 -7.87
N GLY A 125 2.01 -11.91 -7.60
CA GLY A 125 1.56 -11.24 -6.38
C GLY A 125 1.36 -9.74 -6.56
N TRP A 126 1.27 -9.02 -5.45
CA TRP A 126 1.11 -7.57 -5.47
C TRP A 126 2.37 -6.89 -5.99
N PHE A 127 2.19 -5.94 -6.89
CA PHE A 127 3.25 -5.02 -7.30
C PHE A 127 3.52 -4.01 -6.17
N LEU A 128 4.76 -3.91 -5.70
CA LEU A 128 5.15 -3.08 -4.56
C LEU A 128 5.86 -1.78 -4.96
N GLY A 129 6.52 -1.74 -6.11
CA GLY A 129 7.28 -0.58 -6.55
C GLY A 129 8.50 -0.93 -7.40
N SER A 130 9.45 0.00 -7.53
CA SER A 130 10.69 -0.18 -8.29
C SER A 130 11.92 0.20 -7.45
N ASP A 131 13.05 -0.43 -7.72
CA ASP A 131 14.37 -0.06 -7.16
C ASP A 131 14.99 1.17 -7.82
N LYS A 132 14.43 1.60 -8.96
CA LYS A 132 14.95 2.73 -9.75
C LYS A 132 13.94 3.88 -9.80
N PRO A 133 14.37 5.12 -9.53
CA PRO A 133 13.52 6.29 -9.73
C PRO A 133 13.29 6.53 -11.23
N ASN A 134 12.09 6.94 -11.60
CA ASN A 134 11.72 7.38 -12.95
C ASN A 134 11.74 6.33 -14.07
N LEU A 135 11.47 5.07 -13.77
CA LEU A 135 11.32 4.06 -14.81
C LEU A 135 9.94 4.13 -15.47
N THR A 136 9.95 4.16 -16.80
CA THR A 136 8.82 3.76 -17.61
C THR A 136 8.57 2.27 -17.34
N TYR A 137 7.48 1.94 -16.66
CA TYR A 137 7.17 0.56 -16.32
C TYR A 137 6.52 -0.13 -17.50
N HIS A 138 7.10 -1.23 -17.95
CA HIS A 138 6.49 -2.16 -18.89
C HIS A 138 6.09 -3.43 -18.13
N VAL A 139 4.95 -3.99 -18.46
CA VAL A 139 4.54 -5.31 -17.92
C VAL A 139 5.57 -6.35 -18.32
N GLY A 140 6.04 -7.11 -17.33
CA GLY A 140 7.12 -8.08 -17.53
C GLY A 140 8.53 -7.54 -17.29
N MET A 141 8.70 -6.24 -17.02
CA MET A 141 9.97 -5.73 -16.51
C MET A 141 10.13 -6.07 -15.01
N ALA A 142 11.37 -6.11 -14.56
CA ALA A 142 11.72 -6.37 -13.17
C ALA A 142 11.17 -5.26 -12.26
N GLY A 143 10.00 -5.50 -11.67
CA GLY A 143 9.42 -4.73 -10.59
C GLY A 143 9.55 -5.47 -9.26
N ALA A 144 9.35 -4.77 -8.16
CA ALA A 144 9.28 -5.39 -6.84
C ALA A 144 7.88 -5.99 -6.62
N TYR A 145 7.80 -7.29 -6.38
CA TYR A 145 6.56 -8.03 -6.16
C TYR A 145 6.57 -8.75 -4.83
N GLN A 146 5.42 -8.81 -4.18
CA GLN A 146 5.23 -9.72 -3.07
C GLN A 146 5.00 -11.12 -3.62
N PRO A 147 5.87 -12.11 -3.30
CA PRO A 147 5.76 -13.45 -3.88
C PRO A 147 4.48 -14.15 -3.42
N LEU A 148 3.74 -14.76 -4.36
CA LEU A 148 2.57 -15.62 -4.06
C LEU A 148 2.96 -16.88 -3.28
N HIS A 149 4.19 -17.35 -3.48
CA HIS A 149 4.73 -18.57 -2.86
C HIS A 149 5.85 -18.18 -1.89
N GLY A 150 5.57 -18.18 -0.63
CA GLY A 150 6.53 -17.85 0.43
C GLY A 150 5.89 -17.93 1.81
N ASN A 151 6.66 -17.59 2.82
CA ASN A 151 6.19 -17.61 4.21
C ASN A 151 5.29 -16.41 4.56
N LEU A 152 5.25 -15.39 3.70
CA LEU A 152 4.41 -14.21 3.88
C LEU A 152 2.99 -14.47 3.38
N ASN A 153 2.01 -13.88 4.04
CA ASN A 153 0.66 -13.81 3.50
C ASN A 153 0.55 -12.71 2.42
N MET A 154 -0.58 -12.68 1.70
CA MET A 154 -0.83 -11.72 0.64
C MET A 154 -1.66 -10.51 1.09
N GLN A 155 -1.81 -10.33 2.42
CA GLN A 155 -2.55 -9.22 2.98
C GLN A 155 -1.65 -8.01 3.11
N ILE A 156 -2.13 -6.87 2.62
CA ILE A 156 -1.38 -5.62 2.61
C ILE A 156 -2.19 -4.52 3.28
N ALA A 157 -1.59 -3.84 4.25
CA ALA A 157 -2.08 -2.58 4.80
C ALA A 157 -1.32 -1.42 4.17
N VAL A 158 -2.05 -0.50 3.55
CA VAL A 158 -1.51 0.64 2.80
C VAL A 158 -1.91 1.94 3.48
N PHE A 159 -0.91 2.76 3.83
CA PHE A 159 -1.10 4.07 4.45
C PHE A 159 -0.56 5.17 3.55
N GLY A 160 -1.35 6.21 3.37
CA GLY A 160 -0.89 7.36 2.62
C GLY A 160 -1.86 8.53 2.70
N SER A 161 -1.35 9.68 3.08
CA SER A 161 -2.11 10.93 3.14
C SER A 161 -2.66 11.34 1.76
N PRO A 162 -3.63 12.25 1.68
CA PRO A 162 -4.05 12.83 0.42
C PRO A 162 -2.86 13.37 -0.39
N GLY A 163 -2.84 13.14 -1.69
CA GLY A 163 -1.73 13.54 -2.57
C GLY A 163 -0.48 12.65 -2.54
N SER A 164 -0.47 11.56 -1.76
CA SER A 164 0.66 10.62 -1.69
C SER A 164 0.75 9.64 -2.87
N TYR A 165 -0.11 9.78 -3.86
CA TYR A 165 -0.21 8.90 -5.05
C TYR A 165 -0.63 7.44 -4.75
N LYS A 166 -1.42 7.19 -3.70
CA LYS A 166 -1.95 5.84 -3.39
C LYS A 166 -2.63 5.21 -4.61
N THR A 167 -3.64 5.90 -5.14
CA THR A 167 -4.44 5.43 -6.28
C THR A 167 -3.58 5.27 -7.52
N THR A 168 -2.81 6.32 -7.89
CA THR A 168 -2.11 6.37 -9.18
C THR A 168 -0.80 5.60 -9.23
N ALA A 169 -0.14 5.36 -8.08
CA ALA A 169 1.17 4.69 -8.01
C ALA A 169 1.14 3.32 -7.33
N PHE A 170 0.00 2.92 -6.75
CA PHE A 170 -0.11 1.62 -6.10
C PHE A 170 -1.38 0.86 -6.50
N VAL A 171 -2.57 1.45 -6.34
CA VAL A 171 -3.84 0.76 -6.63
C VAL A 171 -3.99 0.47 -8.12
N LEU A 172 -3.95 1.50 -8.99
CA LEU A 172 -4.04 1.34 -10.44
C LEU A 172 -2.98 0.39 -11.02
N PRO A 173 -1.69 0.52 -10.68
CA PRO A 173 -0.69 -0.45 -11.11
C PRO A 173 -1.07 -1.90 -10.80
N ASN A 174 -1.63 -2.18 -9.63
CA ASN A 174 -2.05 -3.52 -9.26
C ASN A 174 -3.27 -4.01 -10.04
N ILE A 175 -4.26 -3.15 -10.31
CA ILE A 175 -5.41 -3.51 -11.16
C ILE A 175 -4.95 -3.88 -12.59
N PHE A 176 -3.97 -3.16 -13.14
CA PHE A 176 -3.39 -3.50 -14.43
C PHE A 176 -2.53 -4.76 -14.39
N HIS A 177 -1.88 -5.04 -13.27
CA HIS A 177 -0.91 -6.14 -13.14
C HIS A 177 -1.58 -7.50 -12.92
N ILE A 178 -2.64 -7.58 -12.10
CA ILE A 178 -3.26 -8.85 -11.74
C ILE A 178 -3.73 -9.66 -12.96
N PRO A 179 -4.43 -9.10 -13.97
CA PRO A 179 -4.79 -9.85 -15.18
C PRO A 179 -3.59 -10.44 -15.92
N PHE A 180 -2.45 -9.76 -15.87
CA PHE A 180 -1.22 -10.22 -16.51
C PHE A 180 -0.62 -11.45 -15.82
N ILE A 181 -0.63 -11.51 -14.49
CA ILE A 181 -0.14 -12.66 -13.71
C ILE A 181 -0.84 -13.94 -14.18
N TYR A 182 -2.15 -13.86 -14.42
CA TYR A 182 -3.01 -15.00 -14.74
C TYR A 182 -3.29 -15.17 -16.23
N LYS A 183 -2.64 -14.39 -17.10
CA LYS A 183 -2.89 -14.43 -18.55
C LYS A 183 -2.65 -15.80 -19.17
N ASN A 184 -1.54 -16.44 -18.83
CA ASN A 184 -1.09 -17.72 -19.38
C ASN A 184 -1.30 -18.90 -18.43
N THR A 185 -2.12 -18.73 -17.39
CA THR A 185 -2.46 -19.80 -16.46
C THR A 185 -3.87 -20.30 -16.68
N PRO A 186 -4.19 -21.56 -16.38
CA PRO A 186 -5.56 -22.06 -16.42
C PRO A 186 -6.45 -21.40 -15.35
N GLU A 187 -5.84 -20.86 -14.32
CA GLU A 187 -6.52 -20.12 -13.26
C GLU A 187 -6.72 -18.67 -13.68
N LYS A 188 -7.85 -18.11 -13.29
CA LYS A 188 -8.15 -16.68 -13.45
C LYS A 188 -8.44 -16.08 -12.08
N ALA A 189 -8.04 -14.84 -11.87
CA ALA A 189 -8.28 -14.15 -10.61
C ALA A 189 -9.50 -13.24 -10.70
N ASP A 190 -10.36 -13.27 -9.69
CA ASP A 190 -11.44 -12.30 -9.55
C ASP A 190 -10.94 -11.03 -8.83
N LEU A 191 -11.56 -9.91 -9.14
CA LEU A 191 -11.28 -8.59 -8.55
C LEU A 191 -12.54 -8.03 -7.90
N ILE A 192 -12.42 -7.56 -6.67
CA ILE A 192 -13.46 -6.78 -5.98
C ILE A 192 -12.79 -5.46 -5.59
N ILE A 193 -13.32 -4.37 -6.08
CA ILE A 193 -12.67 -3.06 -6.04
C ILE A 193 -13.67 -2.04 -5.49
N THR A 194 -13.35 -1.39 -4.38
CA THR A 194 -14.06 -0.17 -3.97
C THR A 194 -13.42 1.04 -4.64
N ASP A 195 -14.23 1.94 -5.18
CA ASP A 195 -13.79 3.08 -5.96
C ASP A 195 -14.47 4.37 -5.51
N PRO A 196 -13.81 5.18 -4.67
CA PRO A 196 -14.42 6.38 -4.09
C PRO A 196 -14.73 7.51 -5.08
N LYS A 197 -14.13 7.49 -6.27
CA LYS A 197 -14.19 8.61 -7.23
C LYS A 197 -14.57 8.19 -8.64
N CYS A 198 -14.93 6.94 -8.86
CA CYS A 198 -15.09 6.37 -10.19
C CYS A 198 -13.81 6.43 -11.07
N GLU A 199 -12.65 6.73 -10.46
CA GLU A 199 -11.37 6.84 -11.17
C GLU A 199 -10.85 5.47 -11.59
N LEU A 200 -10.94 4.48 -10.70
CA LEU A 200 -10.48 3.12 -10.96
C LEU A 200 -11.30 2.47 -12.08
N TYR A 201 -12.63 2.57 -12.02
CA TYR A 201 -13.51 2.08 -13.07
C TYR A 201 -13.22 2.76 -14.40
N SER A 202 -13.22 4.08 -14.41
CA SER A 202 -13.02 4.88 -15.63
C SER A 202 -11.73 4.50 -16.36
N LEU A 203 -10.62 4.35 -15.62
CA LEU A 203 -9.30 4.09 -16.21
C LEU A 203 -9.03 2.61 -16.54
N THR A 204 -9.73 1.66 -15.90
CA THR A 204 -9.36 0.25 -15.99
C THR A 204 -10.44 -0.65 -16.62
N ALA A 205 -11.71 -0.24 -16.66
CA ALA A 205 -12.80 -1.11 -17.10
C ALA A 205 -12.63 -1.62 -18.55
N LYS A 206 -12.27 -0.77 -19.51
CA LYS A 206 -12.02 -1.18 -20.90
C LYS A 206 -10.83 -2.12 -21.01
N TYR A 207 -9.76 -1.86 -20.24
CA TYR A 207 -8.62 -2.77 -20.17
C TYR A 207 -9.04 -4.14 -19.63
N LEU A 208 -9.76 -4.19 -18.51
CA LEU A 208 -10.23 -5.44 -17.91
C LEU A 208 -11.13 -6.23 -18.88
N LYS A 209 -12.04 -5.55 -19.58
CA LYS A 209 -12.85 -6.17 -20.66
C LYS A 209 -11.95 -6.75 -21.77
N SER A 210 -10.88 -6.07 -22.18
CA SER A 210 -9.90 -6.56 -23.15
C SER A 210 -9.11 -7.78 -22.65
N GLN A 211 -8.99 -7.96 -21.33
CA GLN A 211 -8.39 -9.14 -20.69
C GLN A 211 -9.43 -10.23 -20.37
N ASN A 212 -10.59 -10.18 -21.02
CA ASN A 212 -11.70 -11.14 -20.89
C ASN A 212 -12.38 -11.17 -19.52
N TYR A 213 -12.36 -10.04 -18.75
CA TYR A 213 -13.11 -9.93 -17.50
C TYR A 213 -14.58 -9.61 -17.76
N GLU A 214 -15.46 -10.19 -16.95
CA GLU A 214 -16.83 -9.74 -16.75
C GLU A 214 -16.80 -8.56 -15.79
N VAL A 215 -16.94 -7.33 -16.32
CA VAL A 215 -16.93 -6.11 -15.50
C VAL A 215 -18.34 -5.81 -15.04
N ARG A 216 -18.52 -5.74 -13.71
CA ARG A 216 -19.77 -5.44 -13.01
C ARG A 216 -19.58 -4.19 -12.15
N VAL A 217 -20.67 -3.40 -11.98
CA VAL A 217 -20.60 -2.09 -11.31
C VAL A 217 -21.82 -1.91 -10.43
N LEU A 218 -21.59 -1.61 -9.14
CA LEU A 218 -22.59 -1.10 -8.20
C LEU A 218 -22.35 0.40 -8.03
N ASP A 219 -23.26 1.23 -8.51
CA ASP A 219 -23.10 2.69 -8.58
C ASP A 219 -23.82 3.41 -7.44
N PHE A 220 -23.13 3.61 -6.30
CA PHE A 220 -23.61 4.45 -5.20
C PHE A 220 -23.29 5.94 -5.36
N LEU A 221 -22.71 6.37 -6.51
CA LEU A 221 -22.49 7.78 -6.81
C LEU A 221 -23.73 8.43 -7.43
N ASN A 222 -24.30 7.79 -8.45
CA ASN A 222 -25.44 8.33 -9.19
C ASN A 222 -26.74 7.54 -8.93
N LEU A 223 -26.64 6.31 -8.42
CA LEU A 223 -27.77 5.40 -8.16
C LEU A 223 -28.63 5.09 -9.41
N LYS A 224 -28.03 5.17 -10.60
CA LYS A 224 -28.76 5.10 -11.86
C LYS A 224 -28.26 4.01 -12.81
N TYR A 225 -26.96 3.78 -12.83
CA TYR A 225 -26.32 2.92 -13.83
C TYR A 225 -25.70 1.67 -13.22
N GLY A 226 -25.59 0.61 -14.02
CA GLY A 226 -24.84 -0.61 -13.66
C GLY A 226 -25.72 -1.74 -13.17
N ASP A 227 -25.27 -2.40 -12.13
CA ASP A 227 -25.86 -3.61 -11.56
C ASP A 227 -26.60 -3.33 -10.26
N SER A 228 -27.44 -4.31 -9.86
CA SER A 228 -28.08 -4.34 -8.55
C SER A 228 -27.67 -5.56 -7.76
N LEU A 229 -27.65 -5.45 -6.44
CA LEU A 229 -27.34 -6.54 -5.52
C LEU A 229 -28.13 -6.40 -4.22
N ASN A 230 -28.99 -7.37 -3.97
CA ASN A 230 -29.75 -7.46 -2.72
C ASN A 230 -28.96 -8.27 -1.68
N PRO A 231 -28.37 -7.62 -0.64
CA PRO A 231 -27.54 -8.34 0.34
C PRO A 231 -28.35 -9.33 1.19
N ILE A 232 -29.64 -9.07 1.43
CA ILE A 232 -30.53 -9.98 2.17
C ILE A 232 -30.68 -11.32 1.44
N SER A 233 -30.64 -11.33 0.12
CA SER A 233 -30.78 -12.57 -0.67
C SER A 233 -29.69 -13.61 -0.37
N PHE A 234 -28.52 -13.20 0.14
CA PHE A 234 -27.37 -14.06 0.42
C PHE A 234 -27.33 -14.59 1.86
N ILE A 235 -28.23 -14.12 2.73
CA ILE A 235 -28.40 -14.66 4.09
C ILE A 235 -28.95 -16.07 3.96
N SER A 236 -28.22 -17.07 4.47
CA SER A 236 -28.62 -18.48 4.48
C SER A 236 -28.68 -19.09 5.87
N GLY A 237 -28.26 -18.36 6.90
CA GLY A 237 -28.25 -18.82 8.29
C GLY A 237 -28.15 -17.68 9.28
N ASP A 238 -28.23 -18.04 10.54
CA ASP A 238 -28.30 -17.10 11.67
C ASP A 238 -27.03 -16.25 11.80
N LYS A 239 -25.88 -16.82 11.45
CA LYS A 239 -24.59 -16.10 11.50
C LYS A 239 -24.58 -14.90 10.55
N GLU A 240 -24.93 -15.11 9.28
CA GLU A 240 -24.96 -14.04 8.29
C GLU A 240 -26.02 -12.99 8.62
N LEU A 241 -27.14 -13.42 9.18
CA LEU A 241 -28.19 -12.54 9.66
C LEU A 241 -27.64 -11.55 10.68
N MET A 242 -26.93 -12.03 11.68
CA MET A 242 -26.34 -11.21 12.74
C MET A 242 -25.23 -10.32 12.19
N GLU A 243 -24.33 -10.85 11.36
CA GLU A 243 -23.21 -10.09 10.76
C GLU A 243 -23.74 -8.91 9.91
N ILE A 244 -24.78 -9.12 9.10
CA ILE A 244 -25.35 -8.04 8.27
C ILE A 244 -26.05 -7.00 9.14
N ALA A 245 -26.81 -7.41 10.15
CA ALA A 245 -27.48 -6.48 11.06
C ALA A 245 -26.48 -5.64 11.87
N GLU A 246 -25.45 -6.28 12.42
CA GLU A 246 -24.40 -5.62 13.18
C GLU A 246 -23.56 -4.68 12.31
N GLY A 247 -23.11 -5.14 11.15
CA GLY A 247 -22.33 -4.34 10.21
C GLY A 247 -23.09 -3.10 9.73
N PHE A 248 -24.39 -3.24 9.44
CA PHE A 248 -25.26 -2.13 9.06
C PHE A 248 -25.36 -1.09 10.16
N ILE A 249 -25.65 -1.48 11.40
CA ILE A 249 -25.82 -0.56 12.53
C ILE A 249 -24.49 0.11 12.88
N ASN A 250 -23.41 -0.64 13.02
CA ASN A 250 -22.08 -0.10 13.36
C ASN A 250 -21.56 0.88 12.29
N SER A 251 -21.93 0.68 11.02
CA SER A 251 -21.57 1.57 9.93
C SER A 251 -22.47 2.80 9.79
N SER A 252 -23.67 2.75 10.39
CA SER A 252 -24.62 3.88 10.43
C SER A 252 -24.26 4.91 11.48
N SER A 253 -23.42 4.56 12.47
CA SER A 253 -23.05 5.45 13.57
C SER A 253 -21.97 6.42 13.12
N VAL A 254 -22.27 7.71 13.13
CA VAL A 254 -21.30 8.79 12.85
C VAL A 254 -20.39 8.92 14.05
N SER A 255 -19.09 8.65 13.85
CA SER A 255 -17.96 8.79 14.76
C SER A 255 -18.29 8.72 16.27
N LYS A 256 -17.89 7.64 16.90
CA LYS A 256 -17.81 7.57 18.36
C LYS A 256 -16.78 8.60 18.82
N ASN A 257 -17.23 9.77 19.29
CA ASN A 257 -16.47 10.47 20.30
C ASN A 257 -16.38 9.51 21.48
N ALA A 258 -15.19 9.06 21.84
CA ALA A 258 -14.91 7.93 22.72
C ALA A 258 -15.47 8.02 24.15
N TYR A 259 -16.32 8.98 24.46
CA TYR A 259 -16.80 9.28 25.81
C TYR A 259 -18.32 9.27 26.01
N SER A 260 -19.18 8.99 24.99
CA SER A 260 -20.60 9.22 25.21
C SER A 260 -21.64 8.31 24.51
N ALA A 261 -21.26 7.24 23.83
CA ALA A 261 -22.28 6.33 23.27
C ALA A 261 -22.34 5.03 24.08
N ASP A 262 -23.41 4.87 24.85
CA ASP A 262 -23.73 3.60 25.49
C ASP A 262 -23.92 2.51 24.42
N PRO A 263 -23.09 1.43 24.42
CA PRO A 263 -23.20 0.33 23.47
C PRO A 263 -24.57 -0.37 23.46
N PHE A 264 -25.36 -0.13 24.48
CA PHE A 264 -26.71 -0.68 24.62
C PHE A 264 -27.60 -0.36 23.40
N TRP A 265 -27.61 0.90 22.95
CA TRP A 265 -28.48 1.33 21.86
C TRP A 265 -28.14 0.63 20.55
N GLU A 266 -26.86 0.64 20.16
CA GLU A 266 -26.41 -0.01 18.92
C GLU A 266 -26.67 -1.52 18.94
N LYS A 267 -26.42 -2.19 20.07
CA LYS A 267 -26.70 -3.62 20.23
C LYS A 267 -28.20 -3.92 20.15
N SER A 268 -29.04 -3.09 20.77
CA SER A 268 -30.50 -3.28 20.78
C SER A 268 -31.10 -3.05 19.38
N GLU A 269 -30.64 -2.02 18.67
CA GLU A 269 -31.03 -1.76 17.28
C GLU A 269 -30.59 -2.87 16.34
N SER A 270 -29.37 -3.41 16.52
CA SER A 270 -28.85 -4.53 15.73
C SER A 270 -29.68 -5.80 15.97
N GLN A 271 -30.05 -6.09 17.22
CA GLN A 271 -30.93 -7.22 17.54
C GLN A 271 -32.30 -7.06 16.89
N LEU A 272 -32.92 -5.88 16.98
CA LEU A 272 -34.20 -5.61 16.33
C LEU A 272 -34.11 -5.73 14.81
N LEU A 273 -33.06 -5.17 14.20
CA LEU A 273 -32.84 -5.29 12.76
C LEU A 273 -32.67 -6.76 12.34
N GLY A 274 -31.89 -7.54 13.09
CA GLY A 274 -31.73 -8.97 12.87
C GLY A 274 -33.07 -9.73 12.97
N ALA A 275 -33.91 -9.44 13.98
CA ALA A 275 -35.22 -10.02 14.10
C ALA A 275 -36.10 -9.74 12.87
N LEU A 276 -36.18 -8.47 12.43
CA LEU A 276 -37.00 -8.05 11.28
C LEU A 276 -36.49 -8.63 9.95
N ILE A 277 -35.17 -8.66 9.71
CA ILE A 277 -34.62 -9.32 8.53
C ILE A 277 -34.93 -10.82 8.57
N GLY A 278 -34.81 -11.46 9.71
CA GLY A 278 -35.16 -12.86 9.90
C GLY A 278 -36.63 -13.17 9.66
N PHE A 279 -37.54 -12.27 10.10
CA PHE A 279 -38.96 -12.34 9.79
C PHE A 279 -39.20 -12.27 8.28
N VAL A 280 -38.67 -11.24 7.62
CA VAL A 280 -38.80 -11.05 6.16
C VAL A 280 -38.28 -12.26 5.39
N LYS A 281 -37.17 -12.84 5.84
CA LYS A 281 -36.56 -14.05 5.21
C LYS A 281 -37.44 -15.29 5.35
N GLN A 282 -38.16 -15.45 6.46
CA GLN A 282 -38.99 -16.65 6.74
C GLN A 282 -40.41 -16.53 6.20
N VAL A 283 -40.98 -15.34 6.24
CA VAL A 283 -42.42 -15.11 5.97
C VAL A 283 -42.66 -14.56 4.56
N TYR A 284 -41.80 -13.69 4.06
CA TYR A 284 -42.04 -13.00 2.80
C TYR A 284 -41.54 -13.81 1.59
N PRO A 285 -42.20 -13.69 0.43
CA PRO A 285 -41.75 -14.28 -0.80
C PRO A 285 -40.38 -13.66 -1.21
N LYS A 286 -39.58 -14.40 -1.95
CA LYS A 286 -38.18 -14.01 -2.27
C LYS A 286 -38.02 -12.60 -2.84
N TYR A 287 -38.95 -12.15 -3.67
CA TYR A 287 -38.89 -10.82 -4.30
C TYR A 287 -39.20 -9.67 -3.32
N GLN A 288 -39.79 -9.97 -2.16
CA GLN A 288 -40.00 -9.02 -1.06
C GLN A 288 -38.96 -9.11 0.06
N GLN A 289 -37.99 -9.98 -0.04
CA GLN A 289 -36.94 -10.09 0.96
C GLN A 289 -35.88 -8.97 0.78
N THR A 290 -36.25 -7.73 1.10
CA THR A 290 -35.48 -6.51 0.86
C THR A 290 -35.43 -5.62 2.09
N PHE A 291 -34.46 -4.70 2.14
CA PHE A 291 -34.39 -3.70 3.20
C PHE A 291 -35.55 -2.71 3.17
N SER A 292 -36.14 -2.44 1.99
CA SER A 292 -37.34 -1.61 1.87
C SER A 292 -38.51 -2.26 2.59
N GLU A 293 -38.71 -3.57 2.46
CA GLU A 293 -39.73 -4.31 3.17
C GLU A 293 -39.46 -4.38 4.68
N VAL A 294 -38.20 -4.47 5.10
CA VAL A 294 -37.82 -4.37 6.53
C VAL A 294 -38.20 -3.00 7.09
N LEU A 295 -38.00 -1.91 6.34
CA LEU A 295 -38.42 -0.56 6.75
C LEU A 295 -39.95 -0.45 6.85
N LYS A 296 -40.69 -0.97 5.86
CA LYS A 296 -42.15 -1.00 5.89
C LYS A 296 -42.67 -1.81 7.09
N LEU A 297 -42.06 -2.95 7.36
CA LEU A 297 -42.40 -3.79 8.50
C LEU A 297 -42.13 -3.06 9.83
N LEU A 298 -40.95 -2.45 10.00
CA LEU A 298 -40.60 -1.68 11.20
C LEU A 298 -41.62 -0.57 11.50
N THR A 299 -42.10 0.09 10.46
CA THR A 299 -43.08 1.19 10.59
C THR A 299 -44.54 0.74 10.65
N SER A 300 -44.80 -0.56 10.54
CA SER A 300 -46.16 -1.13 10.57
C SER A 300 -46.78 -1.10 11.97
N GLN A 301 -48.08 -1.18 12.02
CA GLN A 301 -48.87 -1.29 13.27
C GLN A 301 -48.48 -2.55 14.07
N ASN A 302 -48.12 -3.63 13.39
CA ASN A 302 -47.79 -4.91 14.04
C ASN A 302 -46.51 -4.83 14.90
N VAL A 303 -45.58 -3.92 14.55
CA VAL A 303 -44.33 -3.71 15.29
C VAL A 303 -44.45 -2.54 16.28
N ARG A 304 -45.24 -1.51 15.92
CA ARG A 304 -45.33 -0.27 16.71
C ARG A 304 -46.29 -0.38 17.89
N ASP A 305 -47.36 -1.16 17.74
CA ASP A 305 -48.36 -1.36 18.78
C ASP A 305 -47.86 -2.42 19.78
N PRO A 306 -47.70 -2.10 21.09
CA PRO A 306 -47.15 -3.05 22.06
C PRO A 306 -47.95 -4.35 22.16
N GLN A 307 -49.29 -4.29 22.08
CA GLN A 307 -50.13 -5.48 22.20
C GLN A 307 -50.03 -6.40 20.98
N LYS A 308 -49.95 -5.81 19.78
CA LYS A 308 -49.77 -6.58 18.55
C LYS A 308 -48.35 -7.15 18.45
N ALA A 309 -47.35 -6.42 18.90
CA ALA A 309 -45.97 -6.85 18.88
C ALA A 309 -45.71 -8.15 19.67
N GLU A 310 -46.42 -8.36 20.81
CA GLU A 310 -46.25 -9.55 21.64
C GLU A 310 -46.59 -10.87 20.93
N VAL A 311 -47.58 -10.88 20.06
CA VAL A 311 -48.03 -12.10 19.35
C VAL A 311 -47.53 -12.18 17.90
N PHE A 312 -47.01 -11.08 17.36
CA PHE A 312 -46.72 -10.92 15.93
C PHE A 312 -45.80 -12.01 15.34
N PHE A 313 -44.67 -12.30 15.95
CA PHE A 313 -43.75 -13.33 15.45
C PHE A 313 -44.28 -14.76 15.63
N THR A 314 -45.08 -14.96 16.66
CA THR A 314 -45.72 -16.25 16.96
C THR A 314 -46.85 -16.54 15.96
N ASP A 315 -47.67 -15.56 15.64
CA ASP A 315 -48.78 -15.69 14.67
C ASP A 315 -48.27 -16.08 13.26
N TYR A 316 -47.10 -15.62 12.89
CA TYR A 316 -46.43 -15.98 11.62
C TYR A 316 -45.50 -17.19 11.73
N CYS A 317 -45.47 -17.88 12.87
CA CYS A 317 -44.69 -19.07 13.10
C CYS A 317 -43.18 -18.88 12.84
N VAL A 318 -42.62 -17.69 13.11
CA VAL A 318 -41.19 -17.40 12.98
C VAL A 318 -40.40 -18.23 13.99
N LYS A 319 -39.25 -18.75 13.58
CA LYS A 319 -38.43 -19.68 14.40
C LYS A 319 -36.97 -19.23 14.48
N GLY A 320 -36.20 -19.94 15.34
CA GLY A 320 -34.73 -19.78 15.43
C GLY A 320 -34.31 -18.46 16.05
N SER A 321 -33.17 -17.96 15.63
CA SER A 321 -32.58 -16.73 16.19
C SER A 321 -33.44 -15.50 15.95
N ALA A 322 -34.19 -15.42 14.85
CA ALA A 322 -35.09 -14.31 14.59
C ALA A 322 -36.15 -14.14 15.69
N LEU A 323 -36.77 -15.24 16.14
CA LEU A 323 -37.72 -15.24 17.25
C LEU A 323 -37.01 -14.88 18.59
N GLN A 324 -35.83 -15.40 18.83
CA GLN A 324 -35.07 -15.08 20.05
C GLN A 324 -34.72 -13.60 20.13
N LEU A 325 -34.20 -13.02 19.02
CA LEU A 325 -33.88 -11.60 18.93
C LEU A 325 -35.11 -10.72 19.13
N TRP A 326 -36.29 -11.15 18.59
CA TRP A 326 -37.55 -10.49 18.82
C TRP A 326 -37.98 -10.54 20.27
N ASN A 327 -37.92 -11.69 20.90
CA ASN A 327 -38.24 -11.85 22.31
C ASN A 327 -37.32 -10.99 23.20
N ASN A 328 -36.03 -10.92 22.88
CA ASN A 328 -35.09 -10.04 23.60
C ASN A 328 -35.52 -8.55 23.49
N TYR A 329 -35.96 -8.11 22.30
CA TYR A 329 -36.47 -6.76 22.12
C TYR A 329 -37.72 -6.51 22.96
N LEU A 330 -38.64 -7.50 23.09
CA LEU A 330 -39.84 -7.40 23.90
C LEU A 330 -39.59 -7.33 25.43
N LEU A 331 -38.41 -7.76 25.91
CA LEU A 331 -38.04 -7.62 27.33
C LEU A 331 -37.88 -6.15 27.76
N ALA A 332 -37.63 -5.25 26.82
CA ALA A 332 -37.49 -3.84 27.13
C ALA A 332 -38.84 -3.18 27.44
N GLU A 333 -38.85 -2.22 28.37
CA GLU A 333 -40.03 -1.40 28.64
C GLU A 333 -40.50 -0.63 27.39
N ASP A 334 -41.78 -0.32 27.30
CA ASP A 334 -42.38 0.33 26.14
C ASP A 334 -41.67 1.62 25.71
N LYS A 335 -41.22 2.43 26.68
CA LYS A 335 -40.49 3.67 26.41
C LYS A 335 -39.12 3.38 25.78
N VAL A 336 -38.44 2.34 26.24
CA VAL A 336 -37.13 1.91 25.69
C VAL A 336 -37.34 1.31 24.30
N ARG A 337 -38.37 0.47 24.12
CA ARG A 337 -38.75 -0.09 22.81
C ARG A 337 -39.01 1.01 21.77
N ALA A 338 -39.76 2.04 22.17
CA ALA A 338 -40.04 3.19 21.30
C ALA A 338 -38.79 3.92 20.85
N ASN A 339 -37.81 4.10 21.75
CA ASN A 339 -36.52 4.73 21.41
C ASN A 339 -35.67 3.86 20.44
N ILE A 340 -35.64 2.54 20.64
CA ILE A 340 -34.94 1.60 19.74
C ILE A 340 -35.59 1.64 18.34
N LEU A 341 -36.93 1.65 18.26
CA LEU A 341 -37.67 1.76 17.00
C LEU A 341 -37.32 3.05 16.23
N ILE A 342 -37.35 4.20 16.93
CA ILE A 342 -37.04 5.50 16.33
C ILE A 342 -35.58 5.53 15.84
N GLY A 343 -34.64 5.03 16.65
CA GLY A 343 -33.24 4.94 16.28
C GLY A 343 -33.00 4.10 15.02
N LEU A 344 -33.59 2.90 14.99
CA LEU A 344 -33.50 2.02 13.82
C LEU A 344 -34.21 2.60 12.60
N ALA A 345 -35.40 3.20 12.76
CA ALA A 345 -36.12 3.85 11.66
C ALA A 345 -35.32 5.00 11.04
N THR A 346 -34.61 5.77 11.87
CA THR A 346 -33.73 6.84 11.40
C THR A 346 -32.58 6.29 10.53
N LYS A 347 -31.99 5.17 10.91
CA LYS A 347 -30.93 4.52 10.16
C LYS A 347 -31.41 3.87 8.85
N LEU A 348 -32.58 3.25 8.88
CA LEU A 348 -33.21 2.62 7.71
C LEU A 348 -33.86 3.62 6.74
N LYS A 349 -34.00 4.90 7.11
CA LYS A 349 -34.61 5.94 6.25
C LYS A 349 -33.93 6.05 4.88
N LEU A 350 -32.66 5.69 4.75
CA LEU A 350 -31.96 5.70 3.46
C LEU A 350 -32.68 4.83 2.40
N PHE A 351 -33.40 3.76 2.80
CA PHE A 351 -34.19 2.93 1.90
C PHE A 351 -35.56 3.56 1.48
N SER A 352 -35.76 4.83 1.73
CA SER A 352 -36.78 5.63 1.07
C SER A 352 -36.28 6.36 -0.19
N ILE A 353 -34.98 6.26 -0.51
CA ILE A 353 -34.38 6.84 -1.71
C ILE A 353 -34.63 5.91 -2.90
N PRO A 354 -35.39 6.32 -3.94
CA PRO A 354 -35.78 5.42 -5.03
C PRO A 354 -34.59 4.76 -5.75
N GLY A 355 -33.53 5.52 -6.03
CA GLY A 355 -32.34 4.97 -6.67
C GLY A 355 -31.64 3.90 -5.84
N LEU A 356 -31.60 4.05 -4.50
CA LEU A 356 -31.02 3.03 -3.61
C LEU A 356 -31.89 1.77 -3.56
N ILE A 357 -33.22 1.93 -3.56
CA ILE A 357 -34.15 0.81 -3.64
C ILE A 357 -33.82 -0.02 -4.90
N ASN A 358 -33.73 0.61 -6.06
CA ASN A 358 -33.44 -0.07 -7.32
C ASN A 358 -32.14 -0.89 -7.28
N ILE A 359 -31.07 -0.37 -6.64
CA ILE A 359 -29.79 -1.08 -6.51
C ILE A 359 -29.89 -2.27 -5.55
N THR A 360 -30.79 -2.22 -4.55
CA THR A 360 -30.78 -3.19 -3.44
C THR A 360 -31.97 -4.16 -3.41
N GLU A 361 -32.99 -3.99 -4.27
CA GLU A 361 -34.13 -4.89 -4.28
C GLU A 361 -33.92 -6.18 -5.07
N THR A 362 -33.14 -6.10 -6.15
CA THR A 362 -32.87 -7.24 -7.03
C THR A 362 -31.38 -7.56 -7.06
N SER A 363 -31.03 -8.66 -7.69
CA SER A 363 -29.61 -8.99 -7.96
C SER A 363 -29.48 -9.34 -9.44
N THR A 364 -28.83 -8.46 -10.22
CA THR A 364 -28.52 -8.69 -11.63
C THR A 364 -27.22 -9.46 -11.83
N MET A 365 -26.41 -9.60 -10.78
CA MET A 365 -25.18 -10.38 -10.75
C MET A 365 -25.24 -11.49 -9.71
N ASP A 366 -24.51 -12.57 -9.97
CA ASP A 366 -24.41 -13.70 -9.04
C ASP A 366 -23.02 -13.75 -8.39
N ILE A 367 -22.92 -13.19 -7.16
CA ILE A 367 -21.67 -13.21 -6.38
C ILE A 367 -21.22 -14.64 -5.98
N LYS A 368 -22.08 -15.65 -6.09
CA LYS A 368 -21.72 -17.05 -5.83
C LYS A 368 -20.74 -17.60 -6.88
N LYS A 369 -20.63 -16.93 -8.02
CA LYS A 369 -19.64 -17.27 -9.07
C LYS A 369 -18.23 -16.81 -8.71
N ILE A 370 -18.06 -15.84 -7.79
CA ILE A 370 -16.74 -15.34 -7.39
C ILE A 370 -15.97 -16.47 -6.68
N GLY A 371 -14.69 -16.62 -7.00
CA GLY A 371 -13.82 -17.65 -6.46
C GLY A 371 -14.01 -19.06 -7.03
N ARG A 372 -14.98 -19.27 -7.92
CA ARG A 372 -15.19 -20.54 -8.62
C ARG A 372 -14.45 -20.58 -9.97
N LYS A 373 -14.11 -21.77 -10.44
CA LYS A 373 -13.54 -21.96 -11.77
C LYS A 373 -14.55 -21.49 -12.83
N LYS A 374 -14.10 -20.61 -13.74
CA LYS A 374 -14.90 -20.05 -14.83
C LYS A 374 -14.00 -19.49 -15.94
N ASP A 375 -14.57 -19.34 -17.13
CA ASP A 375 -13.82 -18.85 -18.30
C ASP A 375 -13.56 -17.35 -18.25
N LYS A 376 -14.53 -16.60 -17.71
CA LYS A 376 -14.45 -15.14 -17.53
C LYS A 376 -14.37 -14.80 -16.04
N PRO A 377 -13.22 -14.29 -15.55
CA PRO A 377 -13.15 -13.78 -14.20
C PRO A 377 -14.01 -12.54 -14.05
N MET A 378 -14.49 -12.28 -12.83
CA MET A 378 -15.29 -11.10 -12.53
C MET A 378 -14.40 -9.97 -12.00
N ALA A 379 -14.67 -8.76 -12.46
CA ALA A 379 -14.17 -7.52 -11.85
C ALA A 379 -15.39 -6.71 -11.38
N LEU A 380 -15.64 -6.71 -10.08
CA LEU A 380 -16.73 -5.98 -9.46
C LEU A 380 -16.21 -4.65 -8.91
N PHE A 381 -16.73 -3.56 -9.42
CA PHE A 381 -16.51 -2.21 -8.89
C PHE A 381 -17.67 -1.80 -8.00
N ILE A 382 -17.36 -1.32 -6.80
CA ILE A 382 -18.32 -0.74 -5.86
C ILE A 382 -17.97 0.75 -5.79
N LEU A 383 -18.69 1.55 -6.55
CA LEU A 383 -18.50 3.00 -6.59
C LEU A 383 -19.18 3.61 -5.37
N MET A 384 -18.43 4.40 -4.61
CA MET A 384 -18.93 4.97 -3.36
C MET A 384 -18.48 6.44 -3.23
N PRO A 385 -19.29 7.35 -2.59
CA PRO A 385 -18.86 8.72 -2.37
C PRO A 385 -17.63 8.81 -1.45
N ASP A 386 -16.69 9.68 -1.75
CA ASP A 386 -15.51 9.94 -0.92
C ASP A 386 -15.76 10.95 0.21
N ASN A 387 -16.74 11.82 0.03
CA ASN A 387 -17.09 12.93 0.91
C ASN A 387 -18.36 12.70 1.75
N ASP A 388 -19.09 11.60 1.51
CA ASP A 388 -20.35 11.27 2.18
C ASP A 388 -20.37 9.80 2.62
N LYS A 389 -20.78 9.56 3.86
CA LYS A 389 -20.89 8.24 4.47
C LYS A 389 -22.33 7.72 4.53
N THR A 390 -23.27 8.41 3.90
CA THR A 390 -24.70 8.04 3.92
C THR A 390 -24.92 6.60 3.48
N PHE A 391 -24.20 6.14 2.47
CA PHE A 391 -24.35 4.78 1.95
C PHE A 391 -23.41 3.75 2.59
N SER A 392 -22.54 4.15 3.52
CA SER A 392 -21.63 3.21 4.21
C SER A 392 -22.34 1.98 4.79
N PRO A 393 -23.53 2.07 5.41
CA PRO A 393 -24.21 0.90 5.97
C PRO A 393 -24.59 -0.15 4.92
N ILE A 394 -25.04 0.27 3.77
CA ILE A 394 -25.41 -0.65 2.70
C ILE A 394 -24.18 -1.20 1.96
N ILE A 395 -23.17 -0.36 1.73
CA ILE A 395 -21.88 -0.80 1.16
C ILE A 395 -21.23 -1.84 2.08
N ASN A 396 -21.26 -1.61 3.39
CA ASN A 396 -20.82 -2.57 4.39
C ASN A 396 -21.57 -3.90 4.30
N SER A 397 -22.88 -3.86 4.24
CA SER A 397 -23.72 -5.07 4.12
C SER A 397 -23.41 -5.86 2.84
N ILE A 398 -23.12 -5.16 1.74
CA ILE A 398 -22.72 -5.77 0.46
C ILE A 398 -21.33 -6.41 0.58
N VAL A 399 -20.34 -5.69 1.11
CA VAL A 399 -18.98 -6.22 1.29
C VAL A 399 -18.99 -7.41 2.24
N THR A 400 -19.74 -7.33 3.36
CA THR A 400 -19.92 -8.43 4.31
C THR A 400 -20.56 -9.65 3.63
N SER A 401 -21.60 -9.44 2.80
CA SER A 401 -22.24 -10.53 2.03
C SER A 401 -21.26 -11.18 1.06
N ILE A 402 -20.43 -10.40 0.37
CA ILE A 402 -19.40 -10.90 -0.55
C ILE A 402 -18.36 -11.74 0.21
N LEU A 403 -17.83 -11.21 1.32
CA LEU A 403 -16.85 -11.93 2.15
C LEU A 403 -17.44 -13.24 2.68
N SER A 404 -18.64 -13.21 3.26
CA SER A 404 -19.34 -14.40 3.74
C SER A 404 -19.53 -15.43 2.61
N GLN A 405 -19.93 -14.97 1.42
CA GLN A 405 -20.09 -15.85 0.25
C GLN A 405 -18.77 -16.46 -0.21
N LEU A 406 -17.65 -15.72 -0.19
CA LEU A 406 -16.32 -16.26 -0.51
C LEU A 406 -15.91 -17.38 0.47
N TYR A 407 -16.19 -17.20 1.77
CA TYR A 407 -15.92 -18.22 2.78
C TYR A 407 -16.78 -19.47 2.57
N LYS A 408 -18.08 -19.31 2.25
CA LYS A 408 -18.96 -20.45 1.91
C LYS A 408 -18.48 -21.16 0.64
N THR A 409 -18.09 -20.39 -0.38
CA THR A 409 -17.54 -20.95 -1.61
C THR A 409 -16.27 -21.75 -1.33
N ALA A 410 -15.32 -21.20 -0.57
CA ALA A 410 -14.10 -21.90 -0.20
C ALA A 410 -14.41 -23.20 0.59
N ALA A 411 -15.32 -23.14 1.56
CA ALA A 411 -15.75 -24.33 2.32
C ALA A 411 -16.37 -25.41 1.41
N SER A 412 -17.20 -25.02 0.46
CA SER A 412 -17.82 -25.95 -0.51
C SER A 412 -16.83 -26.58 -1.49
N LEU A 413 -15.63 -26.00 -1.64
CA LEU A 413 -14.56 -26.45 -2.54
C LEU A 413 -13.39 -27.12 -1.77
N GLY A 414 -13.61 -27.54 -0.54
CA GLY A 414 -12.57 -28.22 0.26
C GLY A 414 -11.61 -27.29 0.99
N GLY A 415 -12.03 -26.06 1.28
CA GLY A 415 -11.31 -25.10 2.11
C GLY A 415 -10.60 -23.96 1.38
N SER A 416 -10.57 -24.00 0.03
CA SER A 416 -9.88 -22.99 -0.78
C SER A 416 -10.68 -22.64 -2.04
N LEU A 417 -10.62 -21.40 -2.49
CA LEU A 417 -11.23 -20.97 -3.74
C LEU A 417 -10.50 -21.59 -4.96
N ALA A 418 -11.25 -21.97 -5.97
CA ALA A 418 -10.71 -22.47 -7.23
C ALA A 418 -10.01 -21.34 -8.01
N SER A 419 -10.56 -20.13 -7.98
CA SER A 419 -9.96 -18.91 -8.54
C SER A 419 -9.58 -17.96 -7.39
N PRO A 420 -8.34 -17.45 -7.33
CA PRO A 420 -7.96 -16.47 -6.32
C PRO A 420 -8.79 -15.20 -6.47
N THR A 421 -9.11 -14.55 -5.36
CA THR A 421 -9.89 -13.33 -5.34
C THR A 421 -9.08 -12.22 -4.66
N TYR A 422 -8.83 -11.15 -5.40
CA TYR A 422 -8.15 -9.95 -4.91
C TYR A 422 -9.20 -8.92 -4.47
N LEU A 423 -9.08 -8.49 -3.22
CA LEU A 423 -9.92 -7.43 -2.66
C LEU A 423 -9.09 -6.15 -2.63
N ILE A 424 -9.43 -5.18 -3.45
CA ILE A 424 -8.80 -3.86 -3.46
C ILE A 424 -9.78 -2.90 -2.79
N LEU A 425 -9.62 -2.75 -1.47
CA LEU A 425 -10.52 -1.94 -0.66
C LEU A 425 -9.92 -0.54 -0.48
N GLU A 426 -10.15 0.31 -1.48
CA GLU A 426 -9.73 1.71 -1.41
C GLU A 426 -10.67 2.48 -0.50
N GLU A 427 -10.11 3.36 0.34
CA GLU A 427 -10.81 4.17 1.35
C GLU A 427 -11.66 3.32 2.32
N MET A 428 -11.01 2.39 3.01
CA MET A 428 -11.62 1.51 4.01
C MET A 428 -12.49 2.26 5.05
N ALA A 429 -12.12 3.52 5.37
CA ALA A 429 -12.87 4.35 6.30
C ALA A 429 -14.32 4.62 5.86
N ASN A 430 -14.61 4.57 4.56
CA ASN A 430 -15.94 4.81 3.99
C ASN A 430 -16.78 3.52 3.85
N ILE A 431 -16.15 2.34 3.88
CA ILE A 431 -16.88 1.06 3.87
C ILE A 431 -17.60 0.82 5.20
N GLY A 432 -17.09 1.39 6.29
CA GLY A 432 -17.61 1.14 7.63
C GLY A 432 -16.85 0.03 8.38
N ASN A 433 -17.41 -0.40 9.50
CA ASN A 433 -16.83 -1.48 10.31
C ASN A 433 -17.33 -2.83 9.78
N ILE A 434 -16.47 -3.57 9.10
CA ILE A 434 -16.78 -4.93 8.62
C ILE A 434 -16.70 -5.88 9.82
N PRO A 435 -17.78 -6.59 10.17
CA PRO A 435 -17.80 -7.49 11.32
C PRO A 435 -16.75 -8.59 11.20
N SER A 436 -16.05 -8.87 12.29
CA SER A 436 -15.07 -9.98 12.40
C SER A 436 -13.96 -9.96 11.34
N ILE A 437 -13.63 -8.80 10.78
CA ILE A 437 -12.60 -8.69 9.72
C ILE A 437 -11.24 -9.17 10.23
N GLU A 438 -10.88 -8.92 11.50
CA GLU A 438 -9.65 -9.36 12.14
C GLU A 438 -9.52 -10.89 12.14
N MET A 439 -10.61 -11.61 12.45
CA MET A 439 -10.63 -13.08 12.39
C MET A 439 -10.58 -13.59 10.93
N MET A 440 -11.28 -12.93 10.03
CA MET A 440 -11.27 -13.27 8.60
C MET A 440 -9.86 -13.14 8.03
N LEU A 441 -9.17 -12.03 8.28
CA LEU A 441 -7.81 -11.80 7.79
C LEU A 441 -6.88 -12.96 8.18
N GLY A 442 -6.93 -13.48 9.39
CA GLY A 442 -6.10 -14.60 9.83
C GLY A 442 -6.24 -15.87 8.98
N THR A 443 -7.33 -16.02 8.26
CA THR A 443 -7.64 -17.24 7.49
C THR A 443 -7.75 -17.04 5.98
N MET A 444 -7.72 -15.79 5.49
CA MET A 444 -7.87 -15.46 4.06
C MET A 444 -6.78 -16.08 3.18
N ARG A 445 -5.53 -16.15 3.67
CA ARG A 445 -4.41 -16.73 2.92
C ARG A 445 -4.71 -18.15 2.43
N SER A 446 -5.13 -19.03 3.35
CA SER A 446 -5.42 -20.44 3.03
C SER A 446 -6.60 -20.59 2.05
N ARG A 447 -7.48 -19.60 2.02
CA ARG A 447 -8.65 -19.56 1.13
C ARG A 447 -8.38 -18.88 -0.22
N ARG A 448 -7.15 -18.39 -0.45
CA ARG A 448 -6.77 -17.65 -1.67
C ARG A 448 -7.56 -16.35 -1.85
N ILE A 449 -7.85 -15.67 -0.73
CA ILE A 449 -8.43 -14.33 -0.68
C ILE A 449 -7.31 -13.36 -0.32
N TYR A 450 -7.05 -12.36 -1.15
CA TYR A 450 -5.90 -11.46 -1.06
C TYR A 450 -6.35 -10.01 -0.90
N PRO A 451 -6.47 -9.51 0.34
CA PRO A 451 -6.91 -8.14 0.58
C PRO A 451 -5.76 -7.13 0.52
N MET A 452 -6.05 -6.00 -0.07
CA MET A 452 -5.33 -4.74 0.01
C MET A 452 -6.23 -3.75 0.75
N LEU A 453 -5.86 -3.38 1.97
CA LEU A 453 -6.60 -2.46 2.84
C LEU A 453 -5.96 -1.08 2.76
N VAL A 454 -6.64 -0.11 2.16
CA VAL A 454 -6.09 1.23 1.92
C VAL A 454 -6.71 2.25 2.88
N TRP A 455 -5.83 2.95 3.60
CA TRP A 455 -6.16 3.97 4.59
C TRP A 455 -5.41 5.26 4.31
N GLN A 456 -5.94 6.39 4.75
CA GLN A 456 -5.20 7.65 4.68
C GLN A 456 -4.18 7.76 5.83
N SER A 457 -4.52 7.21 7.00
CA SER A 457 -3.67 7.25 8.19
C SER A 457 -4.06 6.14 9.19
N LEU A 458 -3.17 5.83 10.13
CA LEU A 458 -3.49 4.93 11.25
C LEU A 458 -4.60 5.43 12.17
N PRO A 459 -4.72 6.74 12.49
CA PRO A 459 -5.88 7.25 13.22
C PRO A 459 -7.22 6.90 12.59
N GLN A 460 -7.34 6.86 11.25
CA GLN A 460 -8.57 6.41 10.60
C GLN A 460 -8.89 4.94 10.91
N LEU A 461 -7.89 4.06 10.85
CA LEU A 461 -8.04 2.65 11.20
C LEU A 461 -8.43 2.51 12.68
N LYS A 462 -7.70 3.17 13.58
CA LYS A 462 -7.97 3.14 15.02
C LYS A 462 -9.38 3.66 15.37
N ASN A 463 -9.82 4.76 14.76
CA ASN A 463 -11.15 5.31 14.99
C ASN A 463 -12.26 4.38 14.47
N ARG A 464 -11.99 3.59 13.42
CA ARG A 464 -12.98 2.66 12.85
C ARG A 464 -13.03 1.33 13.61
N TYR A 465 -11.88 0.81 14.07
CA TYR A 465 -11.72 -0.49 14.72
C TYR A 465 -11.02 -0.35 16.08
N SER A 466 -11.55 0.50 16.96
CA SER A 466 -10.94 0.94 18.22
C SER A 466 -10.17 -0.12 18.99
N ASP A 467 -10.75 -1.31 19.17
CA ASP A 467 -10.21 -2.38 20.00
C ASP A 467 -9.38 -3.40 19.19
N TYR A 468 -9.58 -3.45 17.87
CA TYR A 468 -9.01 -4.50 16.99
C TYR A 468 -8.04 -3.95 15.92
N TRP A 469 -7.71 -2.67 15.95
CA TRP A 469 -6.88 -2.07 14.90
C TRP A 469 -5.47 -2.68 14.82
N GLU A 470 -4.88 -3.03 15.98
CA GLU A 470 -3.58 -3.71 16.03
C GLU A 470 -3.68 -5.15 15.52
N ASP A 471 -4.77 -5.85 15.83
CA ASP A 471 -5.02 -7.19 15.32
C ASP A 471 -5.12 -7.19 13.80
N ILE A 472 -5.86 -6.24 13.21
CA ILE A 472 -5.96 -6.07 11.75
C ILE A 472 -4.58 -5.87 11.13
N LEU A 473 -3.74 -5.02 11.73
CA LEU A 473 -2.37 -4.81 11.25
C LEU A 473 -1.51 -6.05 11.38
N SER A 474 -1.59 -6.73 12.52
CA SER A 474 -0.81 -7.94 12.78
C SER A 474 -1.09 -9.08 11.80
N MET A 475 -2.32 -9.10 11.22
CA MET A 475 -2.71 -10.06 10.20
C MET A 475 -2.23 -9.68 8.80
N CYS A 476 -1.72 -8.47 8.59
CA CYS A 476 -1.12 -8.03 7.33
C CYS A 476 0.40 -8.16 7.41
N ASP A 477 0.98 -9.15 6.74
CA ASP A 477 2.45 -9.32 6.75
C ASP A 477 3.21 -8.17 6.07
N THR A 478 2.52 -7.34 5.28
CA THR A 478 3.11 -6.22 4.54
C THR A 478 2.42 -4.92 4.88
N HIS A 479 3.18 -3.97 5.38
CA HIS A 479 2.74 -2.59 5.60
C HIS A 479 3.47 -1.66 4.62
N LEU A 480 2.71 -0.82 3.93
CA LEU A 480 3.20 0.14 2.95
C LEU A 480 2.87 1.57 3.40
N TYR A 481 3.88 2.40 3.45
CA TYR A 481 3.73 3.83 3.78
C TYR A 481 4.11 4.67 2.55
N LEU A 482 3.10 5.23 1.88
CA LEU A 482 3.30 6.04 0.68
C LEU A 482 3.47 7.54 0.96
N GLY A 483 3.04 7.99 2.13
CA GLY A 483 3.20 9.36 2.58
C GLY A 483 2.51 9.54 3.93
N ILE A 484 3.20 10.14 4.87
CA ILE A 484 2.76 10.27 6.26
C ILE A 484 2.72 11.74 6.63
N ASN A 485 1.58 12.24 7.11
CA ASN A 485 1.43 13.61 7.57
C ASN A 485 1.15 13.73 9.08
N ASP A 486 0.54 12.68 9.68
CA ASP A 486 0.18 12.68 11.08
C ASP A 486 1.26 12.07 11.98
N ASP A 487 1.32 12.53 13.24
CA ASP A 487 2.33 12.10 14.21
C ASP A 487 2.13 10.64 14.65
N PHE A 488 0.89 10.19 14.78
CA PHE A 488 0.61 8.84 15.24
C PHE A 488 1.12 7.79 14.24
N THR A 489 0.81 7.98 12.94
CA THR A 489 1.32 7.11 11.87
C THR A 489 2.85 7.19 11.76
N ALA A 490 3.43 8.40 11.91
CA ALA A 490 4.88 8.59 11.84
C ALA A 490 5.61 7.87 12.98
N ASN A 491 5.11 7.99 14.21
CA ASN A 491 5.68 7.31 15.38
C ASN A 491 5.56 5.79 15.27
N TYR A 492 4.42 5.29 14.83
CA TYR A 492 4.20 3.86 14.62
C TYR A 492 5.13 3.31 13.53
N CYS A 493 5.21 3.97 12.38
CA CYS A 493 6.12 3.62 11.30
C CYS A 493 7.56 3.57 11.81
N SER A 494 8.05 4.64 12.43
CA SER A 494 9.40 4.73 13.00
C SER A 494 9.70 3.59 13.98
N SER A 495 8.74 3.27 14.86
CA SER A 495 8.90 2.19 15.84
C SER A 495 8.91 0.81 15.18
N SER A 496 8.06 0.58 14.16
CA SER A 496 8.00 -0.69 13.42
C SER A 496 9.26 -0.98 12.59
N LEU A 497 9.98 0.06 12.17
CA LEU A 497 11.25 -0.07 11.45
C LEU A 497 12.40 -0.49 12.37
N GLY A 498 12.27 -0.29 13.68
CA GLY A 498 13.22 -0.71 14.71
C GLY A 498 14.39 0.24 14.91
N ASP A 499 15.31 -0.20 15.77
CA ASP A 499 16.47 0.56 16.21
C ASP A 499 17.75 0.10 15.53
N THR A 500 18.66 1.04 15.30
CA THR A 500 20.00 0.81 14.75
C THR A 500 21.06 1.42 15.67
N THR A 501 22.26 0.84 15.63
CA THR A 501 23.42 1.38 16.33
C THR A 501 24.14 2.39 15.44
N ILE A 502 24.35 3.60 15.93
CA ILE A 502 25.17 4.63 15.30
C ILE A 502 26.46 4.84 16.07
N LYS A 503 27.54 5.14 15.35
CA LYS A 503 28.86 5.45 15.88
C LYS A 503 29.08 6.95 15.79
N ILE A 504 29.34 7.60 16.92
CA ILE A 504 29.70 9.01 16.98
C ILE A 504 31.18 9.10 17.34
N GLN A 505 31.94 9.77 16.50
CA GLN A 505 33.34 10.10 16.76
C GLN A 505 33.41 11.53 17.28
N SER A 506 33.86 11.71 18.51
CA SER A 506 34.19 13.03 19.05
C SER A 506 35.72 13.22 19.04
N THR A 507 36.17 14.24 18.34
CA THR A 507 37.56 14.69 18.34
C THR A 507 37.70 15.80 19.37
N HIS A 508 38.43 15.56 20.44
CA HIS A 508 38.84 16.60 21.36
C HIS A 508 40.18 17.20 20.94
N ASN A 509 40.14 18.41 20.38
CA ASN A 509 41.34 19.22 20.21
C ASN A 509 41.70 19.85 21.56
N LYS A 510 42.73 19.35 22.21
CA LYS A 510 43.29 20.05 23.38
C LYS A 510 44.08 21.26 22.89
N THR A 511 43.50 22.44 23.04
CA THR A 511 44.18 23.72 22.79
C THR A 511 44.86 24.20 24.08
N SER A 512 45.87 23.50 24.56
CA SER A 512 46.78 24.07 25.58
C SER A 512 47.95 23.14 25.82
N SER A 513 49.08 23.33 25.14
CA SER A 513 50.45 23.24 25.70
C SER A 513 51.49 23.43 24.61
N ILE A 514 52.60 23.99 25.03
CA ILE A 514 53.73 24.53 24.27
C ILE A 514 54.67 23.43 23.72
N LEU A 515 54.23 22.17 23.60
CA LEU A 515 55.02 21.06 23.09
C LEU A 515 54.30 20.33 21.96
N PRO A 516 55.01 19.96 20.86
CA PRO A 516 54.39 19.35 19.65
C PRO A 516 54.28 17.83 19.78
N ASP A 517 53.33 17.37 20.64
CA ASP A 517 52.96 15.94 20.70
C ASP A 517 51.44 15.80 20.86
N ASP A 518 50.73 16.44 19.96
CA ASP A 518 49.26 16.45 19.97
C ASP A 518 48.72 15.40 18.98
N SER A 519 48.68 14.15 19.43
CA SER A 519 47.78 13.17 18.82
C SER A 519 46.35 13.50 19.24
N PRO A 520 45.41 13.85 18.33
CA PRO A 520 44.03 14.10 18.70
C PRO A 520 43.44 12.84 19.31
N SER A 521 42.98 12.91 20.55
CA SER A 521 42.30 11.82 21.22
C SER A 521 40.94 11.63 20.55
N GLN A 522 40.75 10.53 19.83
CA GLN A 522 39.47 10.14 19.24
C GLN A 522 38.72 9.24 20.20
N SER A 523 37.61 9.72 20.74
CA SER A 523 36.66 8.88 21.46
C SER A 523 35.56 8.40 20.52
N GLN A 524 35.30 7.08 20.53
CA GLN A 524 34.25 6.44 19.74
C GLN A 524 33.17 5.95 20.68
N ASN A 525 31.97 6.51 20.57
CA ASN A 525 30.80 6.10 21.35
C ASN A 525 29.70 5.58 20.45
N TYR A 526 29.01 4.54 20.92
CA TYR A 526 27.89 3.92 20.24
C TYR A 526 26.58 4.35 20.89
N TYR A 527 25.60 4.68 20.07
CA TYR A 527 24.28 5.14 20.53
C TYR A 527 23.16 4.44 19.78
N MET A 528 22.05 4.23 20.47
CA MET A 528 20.79 3.79 19.87
C MET A 528 20.14 4.92 19.08
N ARG A 529 19.64 4.61 17.90
CA ARG A 529 18.83 5.51 17.09
C ARG A 529 17.74 4.73 16.36
N LYS A 530 16.56 5.28 16.22
CA LYS A 530 15.55 4.76 15.29
C LYS A 530 16.11 4.71 13.88
N LEU A 531 15.83 3.64 13.11
CA LEU A 531 16.29 3.51 11.73
C LEU A 531 15.85 4.71 10.87
N LEU A 532 14.59 5.15 11.05
CA LEU A 532 14.08 6.46 10.64
C LEU A 532 13.39 7.11 11.83
N LEU A 533 13.68 8.37 12.09
CA LEU A 533 12.94 9.17 13.05
C LEU A 533 11.54 9.49 12.52
N PRO A 534 10.55 9.79 13.37
CA PRO A 534 9.19 10.12 12.93
C PRO A 534 9.15 11.28 11.91
N ASP A 535 9.97 12.30 12.10
CA ASP A 535 10.09 13.43 11.19
C ASP A 535 10.74 13.05 9.85
N GLU A 536 11.66 12.08 9.84
CA GLU A 536 12.25 11.52 8.62
C GLU A 536 11.23 10.68 7.84
N CYS A 537 10.35 9.95 8.54
CA CYS A 537 9.22 9.25 7.92
C CYS A 537 8.27 10.22 7.22
N LYS A 538 7.98 11.38 7.84
CA LYS A 538 7.16 12.44 7.23
C LYS A 538 7.83 13.12 6.03
N ARG A 539 9.15 13.28 6.07
CA ARG A 539 9.94 13.90 4.99
C ARG A 539 10.39 12.94 3.89
N LEU A 540 9.81 11.75 3.85
CA LEU A 540 10.09 10.82 2.76
C LEU A 540 9.82 11.52 1.41
N PRO A 541 10.74 11.43 0.43
CA PRO A 541 10.50 11.99 -0.90
C PRO A 541 9.19 11.48 -1.49
N GLN A 542 8.44 12.36 -2.17
CA GLN A 542 7.14 12.00 -2.75
C GLN A 542 7.19 10.81 -3.72
N SER A 543 8.35 10.59 -4.35
CA SER A 543 8.61 9.42 -5.21
C SER A 543 8.93 8.13 -4.44
N GLY A 544 9.18 8.21 -3.13
CA GLY A 544 9.55 7.07 -2.30
C GLY A 544 8.36 6.45 -1.57
N LEU A 545 8.51 5.19 -1.19
CA LEU A 545 7.61 4.48 -0.28
C LEU A 545 8.42 3.59 0.67
N ILE A 546 7.92 3.42 1.89
CA ILE A 546 8.51 2.52 2.88
C ILE A 546 7.71 1.22 2.88
N ILE A 547 8.43 0.10 2.90
CA ILE A 547 7.86 -1.24 3.04
C ILE A 547 8.40 -1.85 4.33
N SER A 548 7.50 -2.24 5.22
CA SER A 548 7.77 -3.08 6.38
C SER A 548 7.10 -4.42 6.18
N GLN A 549 7.87 -5.50 6.25
CA GLN A 549 7.36 -6.86 6.08
C GLN A 549 7.86 -7.78 7.19
N ARG A 550 6.99 -8.69 7.62
CA ARG A 550 7.32 -9.70 8.62
C ARG A 550 8.58 -10.50 8.19
N SER A 551 9.50 -10.68 9.10
CA SER A 551 10.75 -11.47 8.92
C SER A 551 11.75 -10.90 7.91
N LEU A 552 11.54 -9.69 7.39
CA LEU A 552 12.47 -9.00 6.48
C LEU A 552 12.90 -7.65 7.08
N PHE A 553 14.10 -7.23 6.75
CA PHE A 553 14.48 -5.83 6.99
C PHE A 553 13.61 -4.90 6.14
N PRO A 554 13.27 -3.70 6.63
CA PRO A 554 12.50 -2.74 5.87
C PRO A 554 13.20 -2.32 4.58
N SER A 555 12.42 -1.83 3.63
CA SER A 555 12.90 -1.34 2.34
C SER A 555 12.32 0.01 1.99
N ILE A 556 13.09 0.82 1.25
CA ILE A 556 12.59 2.00 0.57
C ILE A 556 12.63 1.74 -0.92
N LEU A 557 11.48 1.80 -1.56
CA LEU A 557 11.33 1.65 -3.01
C LEU A 557 10.81 2.95 -3.64
N SER A 558 10.87 3.02 -4.95
CA SER A 558 10.30 4.11 -5.73
C SER A 558 8.88 3.76 -6.19
N LYS A 559 7.97 4.73 -6.10
CA LYS A 559 6.63 4.67 -6.65
C LYS A 559 6.67 4.70 -8.17
N VAL A 560 5.82 3.89 -8.79
CA VAL A 560 5.67 3.86 -10.25
C VAL A 560 4.24 4.27 -10.61
N GLN A 561 4.06 5.48 -11.08
CA GLN A 561 2.73 5.97 -11.46
C GLN A 561 2.23 5.26 -12.72
N TYR A 562 0.93 4.96 -12.76
CA TYR A 562 0.29 4.24 -13.88
C TYR A 562 0.49 4.92 -15.25
N LYS A 563 0.61 6.25 -15.31
CA LYS A 563 0.84 7.02 -16.55
C LYS A 563 2.16 6.68 -17.26
N TYR A 564 3.12 6.09 -16.54
CA TYR A 564 4.39 5.61 -17.09
C TYR A 564 4.31 4.15 -17.58
N TRP A 565 3.17 3.50 -17.42
CA TRP A 565 2.92 2.20 -18.00
C TRP A 565 2.75 2.35 -19.52
N ASN A 566 3.25 1.37 -20.29
CA ASN A 566 3.24 1.50 -21.75
C ASN A 566 1.83 1.69 -22.27
N LYS A 567 1.59 2.84 -22.94
CA LYS A 567 0.28 3.27 -23.43
C LYS A 567 -0.34 2.29 -24.45
N LYS A 568 0.47 1.57 -25.23
CA LYS A 568 -0.02 0.71 -26.32
C LYS A 568 -0.85 -0.48 -25.84
N ASP A 569 -0.56 -1.02 -24.64
CA ASP A 569 -1.15 -2.29 -24.22
C ASP A 569 -2.21 -2.16 -23.13
N ARG A 570 -2.40 -0.98 -22.50
CA ARG A 570 -3.18 -0.90 -21.26
C ARG A 570 -4.01 0.35 -21.04
N ILE A 571 -3.55 1.53 -21.43
CA ILE A 571 -4.34 2.73 -21.23
C ILE A 571 -5.36 2.82 -22.36
N CYS A 572 -6.54 2.26 -22.11
CA CYS A 572 -7.70 2.45 -22.94
C CYS A 572 -8.27 3.86 -22.77
N ALA A 573 -9.10 4.30 -23.72
CA ALA A 573 -9.93 5.48 -23.50
C ALA A 573 -10.78 5.30 -22.22
N PRO A 574 -11.07 6.37 -21.47
CA PRO A 574 -11.90 6.29 -20.27
C PRO A 574 -13.25 5.60 -20.54
N SER A 575 -13.77 4.89 -19.54
CA SER A 575 -15.13 4.36 -19.51
C SER A 575 -16.00 5.34 -18.76
N PHE A 576 -17.22 5.56 -19.25
CA PHE A 576 -18.19 6.43 -18.60
C PHE A 576 -19.32 5.58 -18.01
N LEU A 577 -19.98 6.07 -16.96
CA LEU A 577 -21.08 5.35 -16.32
C LEU A 577 -22.30 5.28 -17.26
N GLU A 578 -22.50 6.30 -18.07
CA GLU A 578 -23.54 6.36 -19.09
C GLU A 578 -23.42 5.27 -20.17
N ASP A 579 -22.24 4.65 -20.30
CA ASP A 579 -22.03 3.48 -21.17
C ASP A 579 -22.61 2.18 -20.57
N LEU A 580 -23.03 2.20 -19.29
CA LEU A 580 -23.65 1.08 -18.60
C LEU A 580 -25.18 1.11 -18.77
N PRO A 581 -25.85 -0.05 -18.67
CA PRO A 581 -27.30 -0.09 -18.66
C PRO A 581 -27.85 0.68 -17.45
N GLU A 582 -28.96 1.37 -17.64
CA GLU A 582 -29.72 1.93 -16.51
C GLU A 582 -30.30 0.78 -15.67
N ILE A 583 -30.26 0.96 -14.35
CA ILE A 583 -30.87 0.01 -13.43
C ILE A 583 -32.39 0.09 -13.60
N PRO A 584 -33.11 -1.02 -13.83
CA PRO A 584 -34.56 -0.99 -13.96
C PRO A 584 -35.21 -0.37 -12.74
N ILE A 585 -36.16 0.52 -12.95
CA ILE A 585 -36.97 1.07 -11.88
C ILE A 585 -37.90 -0.05 -11.37
N SER A 586 -37.79 -0.41 -10.10
CA SER A 586 -38.72 -1.31 -9.46
C SER A 586 -40.08 -0.58 -9.31
N ASN A 587 -41.09 -1.06 -10.01
CA ASN A 587 -42.45 -0.55 -9.92
C ASN A 587 -43.08 -0.88 -8.56
#